data_ca95e75e625e686ce9988b2f89c8cc16
#
_entry.id   ca95e75e625e686ce9988b2f89c8cc16
#
_cell.length_a   1.000
_cell.length_b   1.000
_cell.length_c   1.000
_cell.angle_alpha   90.00
_cell.angle_beta   90.00
_cell.angle_gamma   90.00
#
_symmetry.space_group_name_H-M   'P 1'
#
loop_
_entity.id
_entity.type
_entity.pdbx_description
1 polymer ?
#
loop_
_entity_poly.entity_id
_entity_poly.type
_entity_poly.pdbx_seq_one_letter_code
_entity_poly.pdbx_strand_id
1 'polypeptide(L)'
;MRPVPLILSILVSAVAAFASEIREFDVKTIQRLGNELTRVSQTPDRGATTPVRKRAKQTAIAALKGKLFNIHYDYVVLDDPDSSGFLVYALGASKKPNDVVLAGHFRVTVSANGEKAERVDPLSRTLYVVPKEPTNGPKTEALWIVQLVSDKPVETFVYLSNLHRTPIYVGTPDRSIWKVENGKIRILRDKKAK
;
A
#
# COMPACT_ATOMS: atom_id res chain seq x y z
N MET A 1 -8.35 -56.41 -35.80
CA MET A 1 -8.87 -55.37 -34.93
C MET A 1 -7.77 -55.01 -33.92
N ARG A 2 -7.18 -53.82 -34.06
CA ARG A 2 -6.14 -53.32 -33.12
C ARG A 2 -6.81 -52.38 -32.11
N PRO A 3 -6.57 -52.45 -30.81
CA PRO A 3 -7.15 -51.53 -29.83
C PRO A 3 -6.44 -50.17 -29.94
N VAL A 4 -7.21 -49.11 -30.00
CA VAL A 4 -6.73 -47.71 -29.89
C VAL A 4 -6.58 -47.37 -28.42
N PRO A 5 -5.43 -46.86 -27.97
CA PRO A 5 -5.27 -46.44 -26.57
C PRO A 5 -5.98 -45.08 -26.36
N LEU A 6 -6.87 -45.08 -25.40
CA LEU A 6 -7.55 -43.86 -24.91
C LEU A 6 -6.55 -43.07 -24.09
N ILE A 7 -6.01 -41.96 -24.61
CA ILE A 7 -5.18 -41.03 -23.87
C ILE A 7 -6.09 -40.13 -23.05
N LEU A 8 -6.18 -40.43 -21.76
CA LEU A 8 -6.86 -39.57 -20.75
C LEU A 8 -5.96 -38.37 -20.45
N SER A 9 -6.22 -37.23 -21.12
CA SER A 9 -5.55 -35.95 -20.79
C SER A 9 -6.10 -35.43 -19.48
N ILE A 10 -5.32 -35.56 -18.40
CA ILE A 10 -5.59 -34.92 -17.12
C ILE A 10 -5.23 -33.45 -17.29
N LEU A 11 -6.23 -32.59 -17.43
CA LEU A 11 -6.09 -31.14 -17.34
C LEU A 11 -5.83 -30.77 -15.85
N VAL A 12 -4.55 -30.66 -15.48
CA VAL A 12 -4.16 -30.08 -14.23
C VAL A 12 -4.40 -28.57 -14.31
N SER A 13 -5.54 -28.10 -13.83
CA SER A 13 -5.80 -26.68 -13.62
C SER A 13 -4.88 -26.17 -12.54
N ALA A 14 -3.73 -25.60 -12.92
CA ALA A 14 -2.87 -24.85 -12.03
C ALA A 14 -3.67 -23.62 -11.54
N VAL A 15 -4.18 -23.70 -10.33
CA VAL A 15 -4.61 -22.50 -9.59
C VAL A 15 -3.34 -21.70 -9.35
N ALA A 16 -3.08 -20.72 -10.22
CA ALA A 16 -2.04 -19.74 -10.02
C ALA A 16 -2.35 -19.04 -8.68
N ALA A 17 -1.63 -19.38 -7.62
CA ALA A 17 -1.58 -18.58 -6.42
C ALA A 17 -1.09 -17.21 -6.88
N PHE A 18 -1.92 -16.19 -6.79
CA PHE A 18 -1.52 -14.82 -7.06
C PHE A 18 -0.43 -14.47 -6.02
N ALA A 19 0.83 -14.59 -6.43
CA ALA A 19 1.92 -14.09 -5.63
C ALA A 19 1.71 -12.58 -5.47
N SER A 20 1.81 -12.08 -4.24
CA SER A 20 1.72 -10.66 -3.98
C SER A 20 2.75 -9.90 -4.82
N GLU A 21 2.31 -8.87 -5.53
CA GLU A 21 3.20 -8.02 -6.34
C GLU A 21 4.14 -7.19 -5.48
N ILE A 22 3.82 -7.04 -4.18
CA ILE A 22 4.56 -6.22 -3.21
C ILE A 22 5.10 -7.07 -2.06
N ARG A 23 6.12 -6.56 -1.35
CA ARG A 23 6.52 -7.15 -0.07
C ARG A 23 5.37 -7.01 0.92
N GLU A 24 4.94 -8.13 1.49
CA GLU A 24 3.86 -8.18 2.46
C GLU A 24 4.36 -8.13 3.90
N PHE A 25 3.54 -7.53 4.75
CA PHE A 25 3.67 -7.59 6.20
C PHE A 25 2.45 -8.28 6.83
N ASP A 26 2.57 -8.71 8.08
CA ASP A 26 1.40 -9.13 8.86
C ASP A 26 0.54 -7.92 9.25
N VAL A 27 -0.72 -8.16 9.60
CA VAL A 27 -1.69 -7.10 9.90
C VAL A 27 -1.23 -6.20 11.06
N LYS A 28 -0.56 -6.76 12.08
CA LYS A 28 -0.06 -5.99 13.21
C LYS A 28 1.06 -5.04 12.79
N THR A 29 1.98 -5.50 11.94
CA THR A 29 3.05 -4.68 11.37
C THR A 29 2.48 -3.59 10.46
N ILE A 30 1.49 -3.91 9.61
CA ILE A 30 0.80 -2.93 8.76
C ILE A 30 0.16 -1.83 9.60
N GLN A 31 -0.54 -2.18 10.68
CA GLN A 31 -1.14 -1.19 11.61
C GLN A 31 -0.08 -0.30 12.25
N ARG A 32 1.01 -0.90 12.75
CA ARG A 32 2.11 -0.16 13.36
C ARG A 32 2.74 0.83 12.36
N LEU A 33 3.10 0.37 11.17
CA LEU A 33 3.70 1.20 10.12
C LEU A 33 2.77 2.33 9.68
N GLY A 34 1.48 2.07 9.50
CA GLY A 34 0.51 3.09 9.10
C GLY A 34 0.29 4.16 10.18
N ASN A 35 0.27 3.77 11.46
CA ASN A 35 0.21 4.72 12.58
C ASN A 35 1.51 5.55 12.66
N GLU A 36 2.67 4.93 12.45
CA GLU A 36 3.95 5.62 12.42
C GLU A 36 4.06 6.57 11.23
N LEU A 37 3.60 6.17 10.03
CA LEU A 37 3.47 7.06 8.88
C LEU A 37 2.66 8.30 9.21
N THR A 38 1.52 8.13 9.89
CA THR A 38 0.67 9.26 10.30
C THR A 38 1.43 10.23 11.18
N ARG A 39 2.14 9.71 12.19
CA ARG A 39 2.91 10.53 13.13
C ARG A 39 4.10 11.23 12.45
N VAL A 40 4.89 10.49 11.66
CA VAL A 40 6.13 10.98 11.05
C VAL A 40 5.85 11.92 9.88
N SER A 41 4.79 11.71 9.11
CA SER A 41 4.42 12.59 7.99
C SER A 41 4.12 14.03 8.43
N GLN A 42 3.75 14.22 9.70
CA GLN A 42 3.45 15.53 10.29
C GLN A 42 4.70 16.24 10.84
N THR A 43 5.87 15.59 10.85
CA THR A 43 7.12 16.23 11.26
C THR A 43 7.75 17.00 10.09
N PRO A 44 8.50 18.10 10.34
CA PRO A 44 9.09 18.92 9.27
C PRO A 44 10.04 18.14 8.36
N ASP A 45 10.83 17.23 8.94
CA ASP A 45 11.81 16.41 8.22
C ASP A 45 11.23 15.10 7.66
N ARG A 46 10.00 14.76 8.07
CA ARG A 46 9.30 13.53 7.67
C ARG A 46 10.16 12.27 7.84
N GLY A 47 10.87 12.20 8.97
CA GLY A 47 11.72 11.08 9.33
C GLY A 47 13.12 11.09 8.73
N ALA A 48 13.48 12.06 7.88
CA ALA A 48 14.82 12.22 7.32
C ALA A 48 15.76 12.99 8.27
N THR A 49 15.84 12.57 9.53
CA THR A 49 16.51 13.28 10.65
C THR A 49 18.02 13.18 10.61
N THR A 50 18.59 12.09 10.10
CA THR A 50 20.03 11.83 10.07
C THR A 50 20.59 11.88 8.65
N PRO A 51 21.92 12.03 8.46
CA PRO A 51 22.54 11.99 7.12
C PRO A 51 22.21 10.71 6.36
N VAL A 52 22.19 9.55 7.04
CA VAL A 52 21.86 8.25 6.42
C VAL A 52 20.39 8.23 5.98
N ARG A 53 19.45 8.69 6.80
CA ARG A 53 18.02 8.77 6.43
C ARG A 53 17.76 9.76 5.30
N LYS A 54 18.49 10.89 5.26
CA LYS A 54 18.44 11.83 4.13
C LYS A 54 18.94 11.17 2.85
N ARG A 55 20.03 10.40 2.92
CA ARG A 55 20.54 9.62 1.80
C ARG A 55 19.52 8.57 1.35
N ALA A 56 18.94 7.80 2.26
CA ALA A 56 17.91 6.81 1.94
C ALA A 56 16.72 7.45 1.20
N LYS A 57 16.28 8.65 1.62
CA LYS A 57 15.26 9.43 0.91
C LYS A 57 15.67 9.75 -0.52
N GLN A 58 16.91 10.26 -0.74
CA GLN A 58 17.39 10.58 -2.08
C GLN A 58 17.50 9.34 -2.97
N THR A 59 17.99 8.24 -2.43
CA THR A 59 18.06 6.93 -3.11
C THR A 59 16.68 6.47 -3.57
N ALA A 60 15.68 6.59 -2.70
CA ALA A 60 14.31 6.23 -3.05
C ALA A 60 13.72 7.14 -4.13
N ILE A 61 13.94 8.46 -4.05
CA ILE A 61 13.51 9.42 -5.07
C ILE A 61 14.12 9.04 -6.43
N ALA A 62 15.41 8.73 -6.48
CA ALA A 62 16.09 8.31 -7.70
C ALA A 62 15.50 7.00 -8.27
N ALA A 63 15.21 6.02 -7.41
CA ALA A 63 14.63 4.72 -7.81
C ALA A 63 13.20 4.83 -8.34
N LEU A 64 12.47 5.88 -7.95
CA LEU A 64 11.11 6.16 -8.38
C LEU A 64 11.01 7.03 -9.64
N LYS A 65 12.14 7.55 -10.15
CA LYS A 65 12.15 8.37 -11.36
C LYS A 65 11.53 7.62 -12.54
N GLY A 66 10.54 8.25 -13.19
CA GLY A 66 9.80 7.66 -14.32
C GLY A 66 8.73 6.62 -13.93
N LYS A 67 8.52 6.36 -12.63
CA LYS A 67 7.52 5.42 -12.12
C LYS A 67 6.31 6.11 -11.48
N LEU A 68 6.47 7.35 -11.05
CA LEU A 68 5.45 8.12 -10.34
C LEU A 68 4.32 8.58 -11.28
N PHE A 69 3.11 8.67 -10.74
CA PHE A 69 2.01 9.35 -11.43
C PHE A 69 2.23 10.87 -11.45
N ASN A 70 1.53 11.57 -12.33
CA ASN A 70 1.64 13.04 -12.46
C ASN A 70 0.88 13.79 -11.34
N ILE A 71 1.32 13.60 -10.09
CA ILE A 71 0.83 14.29 -8.90
C ILE A 71 2.00 14.72 -8.01
N HIS A 72 1.74 15.49 -6.97
CA HIS A 72 2.74 15.78 -5.95
C HIS A 72 3.00 14.57 -5.05
N TYR A 73 4.23 14.43 -4.56
CA TYR A 73 4.59 13.36 -3.61
C TYR A 73 5.34 13.92 -2.40
N ASP A 74 4.89 13.53 -1.23
CA ASP A 74 5.59 13.71 0.03
C ASP A 74 6.36 12.43 0.37
N TYR A 75 7.61 12.58 0.79
CA TYR A 75 8.47 11.43 1.11
C TYR A 75 8.65 11.29 2.61
N VAL A 76 8.31 10.12 3.16
CA VAL A 76 8.42 9.77 4.57
C VAL A 76 9.39 8.61 4.74
N VAL A 77 10.33 8.72 5.70
CA VAL A 77 11.33 7.69 5.97
C VAL A 77 11.03 7.03 7.33
N LEU A 78 10.81 5.73 7.31
CA LEU A 78 10.65 4.88 8.49
C LEU A 78 11.78 3.85 8.55
N ASP A 79 11.98 3.26 9.73
CA ASP A 79 12.84 2.08 9.88
C ASP A 79 12.12 0.85 9.30
N ASP A 80 12.88 -0.02 8.65
CA ASP A 80 12.36 -1.29 8.15
C ASP A 80 12.13 -2.23 9.34
N PRO A 81 10.93 -2.82 9.51
CA PRO A 81 10.65 -3.71 10.64
C PRO A 81 11.44 -5.03 10.62
N ASP A 82 11.91 -5.45 9.44
CA ASP A 82 12.54 -6.76 9.24
C ASP A 82 14.05 -6.66 8.98
N SER A 83 14.61 -5.45 8.93
CA SER A 83 16.03 -5.22 8.68
C SER A 83 16.54 -3.94 9.36
N SER A 84 17.84 -3.71 9.31
CA SER A 84 18.46 -2.45 9.74
C SER A 84 18.33 -1.31 8.71
N GLY A 85 17.65 -1.55 7.60
CA GLY A 85 17.43 -0.59 6.52
C GLY A 85 16.24 0.33 6.75
N PHE A 86 15.74 0.90 5.66
CA PHE A 86 14.67 1.89 5.70
C PHE A 86 13.54 1.55 4.74
N LEU A 87 12.32 1.94 5.11
CA LEU A 87 11.17 2.05 4.23
C LEU A 87 10.94 3.52 3.91
N VAL A 88 11.06 3.87 2.64
CA VAL A 88 10.77 5.23 2.17
C VAL A 88 9.46 5.20 1.40
N TYR A 89 8.47 5.93 1.91
CA TYR A 89 7.16 6.04 1.28
C TYR A 89 7.10 7.30 0.43
N ALA A 90 6.65 7.17 -0.82
CA ALA A 90 6.20 8.28 -1.64
C ALA A 90 4.67 8.34 -1.54
N LEU A 91 4.19 9.30 -0.78
CA LEU A 91 2.77 9.52 -0.51
C LEU A 91 2.22 10.55 -1.48
N GLY A 92 1.35 10.12 -2.40
CA GLY A 92 0.69 11.03 -3.33
C GLY A 92 -0.20 12.03 -2.59
N ALA A 93 -0.15 13.28 -3.00
CA ALA A 93 -0.97 14.36 -2.46
C ALA A 93 -1.69 15.11 -3.58
N SER A 94 -2.97 15.44 -3.35
CA SER A 94 -3.74 16.27 -4.27
C SER A 94 -3.43 17.74 -4.06
N LYS A 95 -3.46 18.52 -5.14
CA LYS A 95 -3.42 19.99 -5.07
C LYS A 95 -4.75 20.59 -4.56
N LYS A 96 -5.83 19.82 -4.62
CA LYS A 96 -7.14 20.24 -4.13
C LYS A 96 -7.28 19.83 -2.66
N PRO A 97 -7.56 20.76 -1.72
CA PRO A 97 -7.56 20.47 -0.29
C PRO A 97 -8.55 19.38 0.15
N ASN A 98 -9.66 19.25 -0.59
CA ASN A 98 -10.73 18.29 -0.26
C ASN A 98 -10.63 16.97 -1.00
N ASP A 99 -9.55 16.74 -1.76
CA ASP A 99 -9.34 15.45 -2.44
C ASP A 99 -8.47 14.53 -1.60
N VAL A 100 -8.83 13.26 -1.59
CA VAL A 100 -8.02 12.17 -1.01
C VAL A 100 -7.39 11.38 -2.14
N VAL A 101 -6.07 11.32 -2.18
CA VAL A 101 -5.35 10.35 -3.03
C VAL A 101 -5.43 9.00 -2.35
N LEU A 102 -6.42 8.19 -2.72
CA LEU A 102 -6.69 6.90 -2.08
C LEU A 102 -5.75 5.79 -2.58
N ALA A 103 -5.23 5.93 -3.81
CA ALA A 103 -4.26 5.04 -4.42
C ALA A 103 -3.27 5.82 -5.28
N GLY A 104 -2.09 5.22 -5.55
CA GLY A 104 -1.00 5.86 -6.30
C GLY A 104 0.24 6.12 -5.43
N HIS A 105 0.33 5.46 -4.28
CA HIS A 105 1.47 5.53 -3.36
C HIS A 105 2.51 4.45 -3.70
N PHE A 106 3.75 4.70 -3.28
CA PHE A 106 4.87 3.76 -3.44
C PHE A 106 5.61 3.59 -2.13
N ARG A 107 6.26 2.44 -1.98
CA ARG A 107 7.20 2.13 -0.90
C ARG A 107 8.50 1.65 -1.51
N VAL A 108 9.63 2.16 -1.03
CA VAL A 108 10.97 1.72 -1.44
C VAL A 108 11.69 1.17 -0.22
N THR A 109 12.15 -0.08 -0.29
CA THR A 109 13.06 -0.66 0.69
C THR A 109 14.46 -0.20 0.33
N VAL A 110 15.17 0.38 1.32
CA VAL A 110 16.52 0.94 1.14
C VAL A 110 17.47 0.33 2.18
N SER A 111 18.69 0.02 1.74
CA SER A 111 19.74 -0.56 2.58
C SER A 111 20.08 0.27 3.81
N ALA A 112 20.69 -0.36 4.83
CA ALA A 112 21.05 0.26 6.10
C ALA A 112 21.97 1.48 5.98
N ASN A 113 22.87 1.51 4.97
CA ASN A 113 23.71 2.67 4.69
C ASN A 113 23.02 3.76 3.88
N GLY A 114 21.77 3.53 3.44
CA GLY A 114 20.96 4.47 2.67
C GLY A 114 21.33 4.59 1.19
N GLU A 115 22.21 3.74 0.65
CA GLU A 115 22.80 3.93 -0.69
C GLU A 115 22.12 3.12 -1.79
N LYS A 116 21.45 2.01 -1.44
CA LYS A 116 20.87 1.08 -2.40
C LYS A 116 19.37 0.97 -2.21
N ALA A 117 18.60 1.22 -3.27
CA ALA A 117 17.20 0.82 -3.34
C ALA A 117 17.15 -0.69 -3.64
N GLU A 118 16.67 -1.47 -2.70
CA GLU A 118 16.64 -2.93 -2.80
C GLU A 118 15.35 -3.41 -3.47
N ARG A 119 14.25 -2.68 -3.22
CA ARG A 119 12.95 -3.01 -3.79
C ARG A 119 12.10 -1.75 -3.95
N VAL A 120 11.32 -1.71 -5.01
CA VAL A 120 10.26 -0.70 -5.24
C VAL A 120 8.93 -1.41 -5.31
N ASP A 121 8.03 -1.09 -4.38
CA ASP A 121 6.68 -1.61 -4.30
C ASP A 121 5.67 -0.53 -4.71
N PRO A 122 4.97 -0.66 -5.86
CA PRO A 122 3.78 0.14 -6.12
C PRO A 122 2.66 -0.39 -5.22
N LEU A 123 2.17 0.46 -4.30
CA LEU A 123 1.12 0.06 -3.35
C LEU A 123 -0.29 0.06 -3.98
N SER A 124 -0.37 0.34 -5.27
CA SER A 124 -1.56 0.22 -6.12
C SER A 124 -1.16 0.17 -7.59
N ARG A 125 -2.02 -0.39 -8.45
CA ARG A 125 -1.79 -0.42 -9.90
C ARG A 125 -2.12 0.89 -10.61
N THR A 126 -2.96 1.73 -9.99
CA THR A 126 -3.47 2.97 -10.60
C THR A 126 -3.46 4.12 -9.61
N LEU A 127 -3.54 5.34 -10.13
CA LEU A 127 -3.88 6.51 -9.34
C LEU A 127 -5.40 6.56 -9.15
N TYR A 128 -5.84 6.75 -7.89
CA TYR A 128 -7.24 6.96 -7.58
C TYR A 128 -7.41 8.10 -6.59
N VAL A 129 -8.10 9.15 -7.04
CA VAL A 129 -8.36 10.37 -6.26
C VAL A 129 -9.87 10.52 -6.11
N VAL A 130 -10.32 10.75 -4.88
CA VAL A 130 -11.73 10.94 -4.57
C VAL A 130 -11.93 12.24 -3.79
N PRO A 131 -13.02 12.98 -4.04
CA PRO A 131 -13.36 14.12 -3.20
C PRO A 131 -13.79 13.64 -1.81
N LYS A 132 -13.24 14.25 -0.76
CA LYS A 132 -13.65 13.97 0.63
C LYS A 132 -15.06 14.47 0.92
N GLU A 133 -15.41 15.61 0.34
CA GLU A 133 -16.73 16.22 0.47
C GLU A 133 -17.26 16.52 -0.93
N PRO A 134 -18.30 15.81 -1.39
CA PRO A 134 -18.94 16.13 -2.66
C PRO A 134 -19.53 17.54 -2.60
N THR A 135 -19.38 18.32 -3.68
CA THR A 135 -19.85 19.70 -3.76
C THR A 135 -21.38 19.84 -3.55
N ASN A 136 -22.14 18.79 -3.88
CA ASN A 136 -23.60 18.74 -3.79
C ASN A 136 -24.07 17.36 -3.31
N GLY A 137 -23.70 16.94 -2.10
CA GLY A 137 -24.09 15.64 -1.58
C GLY A 137 -23.88 15.49 -0.08
N PRO A 138 -24.34 14.39 0.51
CA PRO A 138 -24.09 14.10 1.91
C PRO A 138 -22.59 13.96 2.16
N LYS A 139 -22.16 14.29 3.38
CA LYS A 139 -20.77 14.10 3.81
C LYS A 139 -20.34 12.64 3.63
N THR A 140 -19.16 12.45 3.11
CA THR A 140 -18.57 11.09 2.96
C THR A 140 -18.35 10.46 4.33
N GLU A 141 -19.12 9.44 4.66
CA GLU A 141 -19.02 8.71 5.93
C GLU A 141 -17.92 7.63 5.90
N ALA A 142 -17.58 7.12 4.72
CA ALA A 142 -16.56 6.11 4.52
C ALA A 142 -16.02 6.13 3.08
N LEU A 143 -14.80 5.68 2.90
CA LEU A 143 -14.18 5.46 1.59
C LEU A 143 -14.18 3.97 1.27
N TRP A 144 -14.25 3.64 -0.03
CA TRP A 144 -14.19 2.26 -0.52
C TRP A 144 -13.14 2.12 -1.61
N ILE A 145 -12.34 1.06 -1.54
CA ILE A 145 -11.36 0.71 -2.58
C ILE A 145 -11.26 -0.81 -2.74
N VAL A 146 -10.91 -1.25 -3.96
CA VAL A 146 -10.47 -2.62 -4.22
C VAL A 146 -8.95 -2.61 -4.38
N GLN A 147 -8.27 -3.28 -3.47
CA GLN A 147 -6.83 -3.51 -3.48
C GLN A 147 -6.52 -4.67 -4.43
N LEU A 148 -5.54 -4.52 -5.34
CA LEU A 148 -5.20 -5.55 -6.33
C LEU A 148 -3.77 -6.09 -6.21
N VAL A 149 -2.94 -5.49 -5.35
CA VAL A 149 -1.52 -5.84 -5.22
C VAL A 149 -1.20 -6.70 -3.99
N SER A 150 -2.19 -6.92 -3.11
CA SER A 150 -2.07 -7.73 -1.90
C SER A 150 -3.43 -8.27 -1.45
N ASP A 151 -3.45 -9.42 -0.77
CA ASP A 151 -4.64 -10.01 -0.12
C ASP A 151 -4.96 -9.36 1.24
N LYS A 152 -4.27 -8.28 1.60
CA LYS A 152 -4.48 -7.50 2.84
C LYS A 152 -4.44 -6.02 2.52
N PRO A 153 -5.07 -5.16 3.36
CA PRO A 153 -4.82 -3.72 3.30
C PRO A 153 -3.33 -3.41 3.42
N VAL A 154 -2.89 -2.33 2.80
CA VAL A 154 -1.52 -1.82 2.97
C VAL A 154 -1.50 -0.69 4.01
N GLU A 155 -0.32 -0.40 4.54
CA GLU A 155 -0.10 0.57 5.62
C GLU A 155 -0.56 1.99 5.27
N THR A 156 -0.57 2.35 3.98
CA THR A 156 -1.07 3.66 3.53
C THR A 156 -2.57 3.83 3.75
N PHE A 157 -3.37 2.76 3.79
CA PHE A 157 -4.78 2.90 4.15
C PHE A 157 -4.97 3.24 5.64
N VAL A 158 -4.12 2.72 6.53
CA VAL A 158 -4.12 3.12 7.95
C VAL A 158 -3.74 4.59 8.08
N TYR A 159 -2.67 5.02 7.39
CA TYR A 159 -2.25 6.40 7.32
C TYR A 159 -3.38 7.33 6.84
N LEU A 160 -4.02 7.00 5.70
CA LEU A 160 -5.09 7.82 5.11
C LEU A 160 -6.33 7.87 6.01
N SER A 161 -6.73 6.73 6.59
CA SER A 161 -7.86 6.68 7.52
C SER A 161 -7.64 7.59 8.73
N ASN A 162 -6.43 7.60 9.30
CA ASN A 162 -6.07 8.47 10.41
C ASN A 162 -6.01 9.95 9.99
N LEU A 163 -5.35 10.24 8.86
CA LEU A 163 -5.16 11.61 8.36
C LEU A 163 -6.51 12.29 8.06
N HIS A 164 -7.42 11.56 7.42
CA HIS A 164 -8.72 12.09 7.02
C HIS A 164 -9.83 11.84 8.04
N ARG A 165 -9.55 11.08 9.13
CA ARG A 165 -10.53 10.67 10.14
C ARG A 165 -11.77 10.02 9.53
N THR A 166 -11.55 9.19 8.52
CA THR A 166 -12.61 8.55 7.73
C THR A 166 -12.32 7.07 7.61
N PRO A 167 -13.29 6.18 7.90
CA PRO A 167 -13.12 4.74 7.70
C PRO A 167 -12.85 4.41 6.23
N ILE A 168 -11.98 3.43 5.99
CA ILE A 168 -11.71 2.91 4.64
C ILE A 168 -12.09 1.42 4.62
N TYR A 169 -12.98 1.06 3.70
CA TYR A 169 -13.31 -0.33 3.41
C TYR A 169 -12.46 -0.80 2.24
N VAL A 170 -11.76 -1.92 2.41
CA VAL A 170 -10.84 -2.49 1.43
C VAL A 170 -11.32 -3.88 1.03
N GLY A 171 -11.70 -4.02 -0.24
CA GLY A 171 -11.88 -5.33 -0.87
C GLY A 171 -10.54 -5.84 -1.39
N THR A 172 -10.27 -7.15 -1.28
CA THR A 172 -9.02 -7.78 -1.70
C THR A 172 -9.28 -8.87 -2.76
N PRO A 173 -8.26 -9.30 -3.55
CA PRO A 173 -8.43 -10.26 -4.64
C PRO A 173 -9.02 -11.60 -4.20
N ASP A 174 -8.75 -12.03 -2.96
CA ASP A 174 -9.34 -13.22 -2.35
C ASP A 174 -10.82 -13.04 -1.95
N ARG A 175 -11.43 -11.88 -2.27
CA ARG A 175 -12.81 -11.45 -1.96
C ARG A 175 -13.08 -11.23 -0.47
N SER A 176 -12.05 -11.08 0.34
CA SER A 176 -12.18 -10.62 1.71
C SER A 176 -12.53 -9.13 1.74
N ILE A 177 -13.21 -8.70 2.81
CA ILE A 177 -13.53 -7.29 3.05
C ILE A 177 -12.96 -6.91 4.40
N TRP A 178 -12.19 -5.83 4.39
CA TRP A 178 -11.52 -5.29 5.56
C TRP A 178 -12.05 -3.89 5.88
N LYS A 179 -12.06 -3.54 7.16
CA LYS A 179 -12.29 -2.16 7.62
C LYS A 179 -11.02 -1.62 8.26
N VAL A 180 -10.61 -0.45 7.83
CA VAL A 180 -9.49 0.32 8.38
C VAL A 180 -10.04 1.57 9.03
N GLU A 181 -9.83 1.72 10.34
CA GLU A 181 -10.37 2.84 11.11
C GLU A 181 -9.61 3.01 12.43
N ASN A 182 -9.34 4.27 12.80
CA ASN A 182 -8.67 4.62 14.09
C ASN A 182 -7.37 3.83 14.31
N GLY A 183 -6.54 3.72 13.28
CA GLY A 183 -5.25 3.02 13.35
C GLY A 183 -5.34 1.50 13.40
N LYS A 184 -6.54 0.91 13.24
CA LYS A 184 -6.79 -0.53 13.33
C LYS A 184 -7.33 -1.08 12.02
N ILE A 185 -7.02 -2.35 11.77
CA ILE A 185 -7.52 -3.13 10.65
C ILE A 185 -8.35 -4.28 11.22
N ARG A 186 -9.55 -4.47 10.70
CA ARG A 186 -10.42 -5.61 11.04
C ARG A 186 -10.94 -6.25 9.77
N ILE A 187 -10.94 -7.59 9.72
CA ILE A 187 -11.63 -8.33 8.68
C ILE A 187 -13.12 -8.35 8.99
N LEU A 188 -13.95 -7.99 8.00
CA LEU A 188 -15.41 -8.02 8.11
C LEU A 188 -16.00 -9.27 7.45
N ARG A 189 -15.38 -9.70 6.35
CA ARG A 189 -15.72 -10.92 5.64
C ARG A 189 -14.44 -11.62 5.22
N ASP A 190 -14.20 -12.81 5.78
CA ASP A 190 -13.12 -13.70 5.40
C ASP A 190 -13.69 -14.80 4.49
N LYS A 191 -13.18 -14.89 3.26
CA LYS A 191 -13.61 -15.96 2.37
C LYS A 191 -12.88 -17.28 2.62
N LYS A 192 -11.71 -17.24 3.29
CA LYS A 192 -10.94 -18.45 3.64
C LYS A 192 -11.54 -19.20 4.83
N ALA A 193 -12.51 -18.59 5.55
CA ALA A 193 -13.17 -19.16 6.73
C ALA A 193 -14.40 -20.04 6.40
N LYS A 194 -14.44 -20.68 5.22
CA LYS A 194 -15.45 -21.67 4.83
C LYS A 194 -14.82 -23.03 4.64
#